data_09c64088169dc9b4203a57236a1ca156
#
_entry.id   09c64088169dc9b4203a57236a1ca156
#
_cell.length_a   1.000
_cell.length_b   1.000
_cell.length_c   1.000
_cell.angle_alpha   90.00
_cell.angle_beta   90.00
_cell.angle_gamma   90.00
#
_symmetry.space_group_name_H-M   'P 1'
#
loop_
_entity.id
_entity.type
_entity.pdbx_description
1 polymer ?
#
loop_
_entity_poly.entity_id
_entity_poly.type
_entity_poly.pdbx_seq_one_letter_code
_entity_poly.pdbx_strand_id
1 'polypeptide(L)'
;KDGAILVNTARGGLIDEDAMLRALDSGKLGYCGLDVLSSEDFAGSPFLRHENVTLTPHIAGTTIDAFANSVEIMLRQLSLILAGKDAPNRVV
;
A
#
# COMPACT_ATOMS: atom_id res chain seq x y z
N LYS A 1 -5.68 -12.29 14.04
CA LYS A 1 -6.89 -13.07 13.87
C LYS A 1 -6.72 -14.04 12.70
N ASP A 2 -6.97 -15.30 12.93
CA ASP A 2 -6.87 -16.32 11.88
C ASP A 2 -7.90 -16.08 10.77
N GLY A 3 -7.50 -16.24 9.52
CA GLY A 3 -8.33 -15.98 8.37
C GLY A 3 -8.50 -14.50 8.03
N ALA A 4 -7.71 -13.61 8.64
CA ALA A 4 -7.79 -12.18 8.39
C ALA A 4 -7.45 -11.85 6.94
N ILE A 5 -7.97 -10.73 6.45
CA ILE A 5 -7.66 -10.17 5.14
C ILE A 5 -6.72 -9.00 5.33
N LEU A 6 -5.63 -8.98 4.57
CA LEU A 6 -4.66 -7.87 4.60
C LEU A 6 -4.64 -7.19 3.25
N VAL A 7 -4.67 -5.86 3.25
CA VAL A 7 -4.59 -5.05 2.04
C VAL A 7 -3.45 -4.05 2.20
N ASN A 8 -2.56 -3.97 1.21
CA ASN A 8 -1.49 -2.98 1.18
C ASN A 8 -1.48 -2.25 -0.16
N THR A 9 -1.82 -0.97 -0.10
CA THR A 9 -1.77 -0.06 -1.25
C THR A 9 -0.76 1.08 -1.03
N ALA A 10 0.06 0.98 0.02
CA ALA A 10 1.00 2.03 0.40
C ALA A 10 2.40 1.78 -0.18
N ARG A 11 3.20 0.97 0.48
CA ARG A 11 4.57 0.62 0.05
C ARG A 11 4.88 -0.81 0.43
N GLY A 12 5.59 -1.53 -0.46
CA GLY A 12 5.97 -2.93 -0.24
C GLY A 12 6.87 -3.11 0.98
N GLY A 13 7.75 -2.15 1.25
CA GLY A 13 8.67 -2.21 2.39
C GLY A 13 8.02 -2.13 3.77
N LEU A 14 6.72 -1.88 3.84
CA LEU A 14 5.98 -1.89 5.12
C LEU A 14 5.68 -3.30 5.62
N ILE A 15 5.85 -4.32 4.77
CA ILE A 15 5.49 -5.70 5.09
C ILE A 15 6.71 -6.60 4.89
N ASP A 16 6.92 -7.51 5.84
CA ASP A 16 7.83 -8.64 5.66
C ASP A 16 7.12 -9.68 4.78
N GLU A 17 7.50 -9.74 3.50
CA GLU A 17 6.84 -10.59 2.50
C GLU A 17 7.01 -12.07 2.79
N ASP A 18 8.17 -12.49 3.32
CA ASP A 18 8.39 -13.89 3.69
C ASP A 18 7.47 -14.31 4.83
N ALA A 19 7.32 -13.46 5.84
CA ALA A 19 6.40 -13.70 6.93
C ALA A 19 4.94 -13.74 6.45
N MET A 20 4.59 -12.88 5.51
CA MET A 20 3.25 -12.84 4.92
C MET A 20 2.94 -14.11 4.13
N LEU A 21 3.89 -14.63 3.36
CA LEU A 21 3.74 -15.90 2.65
C LEU A 21 3.52 -17.06 3.63
N ARG A 22 4.29 -17.12 4.71
CA ARG A 22 4.10 -18.16 5.74
C ARG A 22 2.72 -18.06 6.38
N ALA A 23 2.24 -16.85 6.63
CA ALA A 23 0.92 -16.64 7.21
C ALA A 23 -0.21 -17.04 6.26
N LEU A 24 -0.05 -16.81 4.95
CA LEU A 24 -0.99 -17.27 3.93
C LEU A 24 -1.01 -18.79 3.84
N ASP A 25 0.16 -19.42 3.82
CA ASP A 25 0.28 -20.87 3.70
C ASP A 25 -0.30 -21.60 4.92
N SER A 26 -0.19 -21.01 6.11
CA SER A 26 -0.72 -21.58 7.34
C SER A 26 -2.22 -21.29 7.56
N GLY A 27 -2.81 -20.42 6.74
CA GLY A 27 -4.21 -19.99 6.91
C GLY A 27 -4.41 -18.90 7.96
N LYS A 28 -3.35 -18.41 8.58
CA LYS A 28 -3.42 -17.28 9.52
C LYS A 28 -3.89 -16.01 8.84
N LEU A 29 -3.38 -15.76 7.60
CA LEU A 29 -3.99 -14.83 6.67
C LEU A 29 -4.85 -15.62 5.69
N GLY A 30 -6.10 -15.22 5.52
CA GLY A 30 -7.02 -15.86 4.59
C GLY A 30 -6.87 -15.33 3.16
N TYR A 31 -6.52 -14.06 3.03
CA TYR A 31 -6.41 -13.40 1.73
C TYR A 31 -5.56 -12.14 1.82
N CYS A 32 -4.88 -11.80 0.72
CA CYS A 32 -4.14 -10.55 0.59
C CYS A 32 -4.48 -9.83 -0.71
N GLY A 33 -4.69 -8.52 -0.61
CA GLY A 33 -4.76 -7.60 -1.74
C GLY A 33 -3.54 -6.70 -1.74
N LEU A 34 -2.72 -6.76 -2.78
CA LEU A 34 -1.45 -6.05 -2.82
C LEU A 34 -1.34 -5.23 -4.10
N ASP A 35 -1.20 -3.92 -3.96
CA ASP A 35 -0.89 -3.02 -5.07
C ASP A 35 0.61 -2.71 -5.15
N VAL A 36 1.36 -3.07 -4.13
CA VAL A 36 2.80 -2.81 -4.01
C VAL A 36 3.49 -4.05 -3.45
N LEU A 37 4.73 -4.26 -3.90
CA LEU A 37 5.64 -5.28 -3.38
C LEU A 37 6.99 -4.61 -3.06
N SER A 38 7.83 -5.30 -2.29
CA SER A 38 9.17 -4.81 -1.96
C SER A 38 10.06 -4.71 -3.20
N SER A 39 9.78 -5.51 -4.23
CA SER A 39 10.38 -5.42 -5.56
C SER A 39 9.31 -5.08 -6.58
N GLU A 40 9.63 -4.25 -7.56
CA GLU A 40 8.72 -3.93 -8.68
C GLU A 40 8.66 -5.04 -9.73
N ASP A 41 9.46 -6.08 -9.61
CA ASP A 41 9.40 -7.25 -10.46
C ASP A 41 8.26 -8.18 -10.03
N PHE A 42 7.05 -7.83 -10.40
CA PHE A 42 5.86 -8.61 -10.07
C PHE A 42 5.87 -9.99 -10.76
N ALA A 43 6.46 -10.10 -11.93
CA ALA A 43 6.51 -11.35 -12.68
C ALA A 43 7.31 -12.44 -11.96
N GLY A 44 8.34 -12.05 -11.20
CA GLY A 44 9.17 -12.97 -10.42
C GLY A 44 8.65 -13.20 -9.00
N SER A 45 7.56 -12.58 -8.61
CA SER A 45 7.05 -12.67 -7.24
C SER A 45 6.36 -14.02 -6.98
N PRO A 46 6.62 -14.66 -5.81
CA PRO A 46 5.88 -15.86 -5.41
C PRO A 46 4.39 -15.58 -5.17
N PHE A 47 4.00 -14.33 -4.92
CA PHE A 47 2.59 -13.96 -4.74
C PHE A 47 1.78 -14.08 -6.02
N LEU A 48 2.41 -13.97 -7.18
CA LEU A 48 1.70 -13.99 -8.46
C LEU A 48 0.95 -15.32 -8.68
N ARG A 49 1.45 -16.41 -8.11
CA ARG A 49 0.86 -17.75 -8.26
C ARG A 49 0.05 -18.20 -7.06
N HIS A 50 -0.06 -17.36 -6.04
CA HIS A 50 -0.80 -17.73 -4.83
C HIS A 50 -2.29 -17.45 -5.07
N GLU A 51 -3.14 -18.47 -4.89
CA GLU A 51 -4.57 -18.36 -5.18
C GLU A 51 -5.34 -17.42 -4.23
N ASN A 52 -4.78 -17.14 -3.06
CA ASN A 52 -5.39 -16.24 -2.07
C ASN A 52 -4.78 -14.84 -2.09
N VAL A 53 -4.17 -14.44 -3.21
CA VAL A 53 -3.58 -13.12 -3.38
C VAL A 53 -4.10 -12.47 -4.65
N THR A 54 -4.52 -11.22 -4.55
CA THR A 54 -4.77 -10.35 -5.70
C THR A 54 -3.64 -9.34 -5.79
N LEU A 55 -2.97 -9.29 -6.94
CA LEU A 55 -1.93 -8.31 -7.24
C LEU A 55 -2.45 -7.32 -8.28
N THR A 56 -2.17 -6.04 -8.04
CA THR A 56 -2.35 -4.99 -9.04
C THR A 56 -1.02 -4.27 -9.23
N PRO A 57 -0.71 -3.71 -10.42
CA PRO A 57 0.62 -3.21 -10.73
C PRO A 57 0.82 -1.75 -10.29
N HIS A 58 0.68 -1.46 -9.00
CA HIS A 58 0.91 -0.13 -8.40
C HIS A 58 0.02 0.95 -9.05
N ILE A 59 -1.29 0.69 -9.08
CA ILE A 59 -2.26 1.58 -9.73
C ILE A 59 -3.14 2.37 -8.74
N ALA A 60 -3.05 2.08 -7.45
CA ALA A 60 -3.78 2.86 -6.45
C ALA A 60 -3.28 4.32 -6.49
N GLY A 61 -4.15 5.26 -6.57
CA GLY A 61 -3.79 6.67 -6.68
C GLY A 61 -3.55 7.16 -8.12
N THR A 62 -3.75 6.32 -9.14
CA THR A 62 -3.61 6.73 -10.54
C THR A 62 -4.91 7.28 -11.14
N THR A 63 -5.98 7.35 -10.37
CA THR A 63 -7.23 7.96 -10.81
C THR A 63 -7.12 9.48 -10.85
N ILE A 64 -7.92 10.13 -11.70
CA ILE A 64 -7.97 11.60 -11.78
C ILE A 64 -8.37 12.19 -10.41
N ASP A 65 -9.35 11.58 -9.73
CA ASP A 65 -9.81 12.04 -8.42
C ASP A 65 -8.72 11.93 -7.36
N ALA A 66 -7.98 10.82 -7.33
CA ALA A 66 -6.87 10.63 -6.39
C ALA A 66 -5.76 11.66 -6.63
N PHE A 67 -5.43 11.93 -7.88
CA PHE A 67 -4.43 12.93 -8.25
C PHE A 67 -4.88 14.33 -7.80
N ALA A 68 -6.11 14.73 -8.13
CA ALA A 68 -6.66 16.03 -7.77
C ALA A 68 -6.71 16.22 -6.26
N ASN A 69 -7.14 15.21 -5.51
CA ASN A 69 -7.19 15.25 -4.05
C ASN A 69 -5.80 15.38 -3.44
N SER A 70 -4.80 14.68 -3.99
CA SER A 70 -3.41 14.76 -3.51
C SER A 70 -2.83 16.16 -3.72
N VAL A 71 -3.08 16.77 -4.88
CA VAL A 71 -2.63 18.14 -5.17
C VAL A 71 -3.28 19.13 -4.22
N GLU A 72 -4.58 19.02 -3.99
CA GLU A 72 -5.32 19.91 -3.09
C GLU A 72 -4.78 19.81 -1.65
N ILE A 73 -4.58 18.58 -1.15
CA ILE A 73 -4.01 18.37 0.19
C ILE A 73 -2.63 18.97 0.30
N MET A 74 -1.79 18.77 -0.72
CA MET A 74 -0.41 19.29 -0.75
C MET A 74 -0.40 20.82 -0.73
N LEU A 75 -1.24 21.48 -1.53
CA LEU A 75 -1.35 22.93 -1.56
C LEU A 75 -1.84 23.49 -0.24
N ARG A 76 -2.81 22.83 0.38
CA ARG A 76 -3.33 23.24 1.69
C ARG A 76 -2.25 23.17 2.77
N GLN A 77 -1.47 22.10 2.79
CA GLN A 77 -0.37 21.94 3.74
C GLN A 77 0.73 22.96 3.51
N LEU A 78 1.09 23.23 2.25
CA LEU A 78 2.07 24.25 1.92
C LEU A 78 1.61 25.64 2.41
N SER A 79 0.34 25.98 2.22
CA SER A 79 -0.21 27.24 2.71
C SER A 79 -0.11 27.36 4.23
N LEU A 80 -0.36 26.28 4.97
CA LEU A 80 -0.22 26.24 6.43
C LEU A 80 1.23 26.45 6.85
N ILE A 81 2.16 25.79 6.19
CA ILE A 81 3.60 25.91 6.48
C ILE A 81 4.08 27.33 6.24
N LEU A 82 3.70 27.96 5.13
CA LEU A 82 4.06 29.34 4.81
C LEU A 82 3.46 30.35 5.79
N ALA A 83 2.33 30.02 6.42
CA ALA A 83 1.72 30.83 7.46
C ALA A 83 2.31 30.57 8.87
N GLY A 84 3.34 29.73 8.99
CA GLY A 84 3.98 29.39 10.25
C GLY A 84 3.24 28.36 11.09
N LYS A 85 2.29 27.64 10.49
CA LYS A 85 1.50 26.60 11.16
C LYS A 85 2.02 25.21 10.79
N ASP A 86 1.73 24.23 11.66
CA ASP A 86 2.09 22.84 11.38
C ASP A 86 1.20 22.23 10.31
N ALA A 87 1.79 21.41 9.42
CA ALA A 87 1.03 20.62 8.46
C ALA A 87 0.39 19.43 9.14
N PRO A 88 -0.94 19.19 8.99
CA PRO A 88 -1.63 18.12 9.71
C PRO A 88 -1.22 16.70 9.30
N ASN A 89 -0.70 16.52 8.10
CA ASN A 89 -0.29 15.21 7.58
C ASN A 89 1.23 15.02 7.57
N ARG A 90 1.93 15.75 8.42
CA ARG A 90 3.38 15.71 8.51
C ARG A 90 3.86 14.34 9.04
N VAL A 91 4.85 13.76 8.36
CA VAL A 91 5.41 12.44 8.69
C VAL A 91 6.71 12.55 9.48
N VAL A 92 7.41 13.67 9.37
CA VAL A 92 8.69 13.93 10.06
C VAL A 92 8.65 15.21 10.87
#